data_a67d18beb84baceb7fe801a307e0a6ec
#
_entry.id   a67d18beb84baceb7fe801a307e0a6ec
#
_cell.length_a   1.000
_cell.length_b   1.000
_cell.length_c   1.000
_cell.angle_alpha   90.00
_cell.angle_beta   90.00
_cell.angle_gamma   90.00
#
_symmetry.space_group_name_H-M   'P 1'
#
loop_
_entity.id
_entity.type
_entity.pdbx_description
1 polymer ?
#
loop_
_entity_poly.entity_id
_entity_poly.type
_entity_poly.pdbx_seq_one_letter_code
_entity_poly.pdbx_strand_id
1 'polypeptide(L)'
;MNVLLEPFSYEYMLNAMWVSAMVGGLCAFLSCYLMLKGWSLIGDALSHSIVPGVAGAYMLGLPFSLGAFFSGGLAAGSMLFLNQRTRLKEYAIIGLIFSSFFGLGLFMVSLNPTSVNIQTIVLGNILAIDPADILQLTIIGILSIIVLFFKWKDLMVTFFDENHARAIGLHPGRLKLIFFTLLSVSTVAALQTVGAFLVICLVVTPGATAWLLTDRFPRLLMIAVTIGSVTSFLGAWVSYFLDGATGGIIVVAQTLLFLLAFVFAPTHGLLANRRRAHKALEDRS
;
A
#
# COMPACT_ATOMS: atom_id res chain seq x y z
N MET A 1 3.17 -13.70 35.13
CA MET A 1 3.08 -12.73 34.02
C MET A 1 1.78 -13.03 33.25
N ASN A 2 1.02 -12.00 32.90
CA ASN A 2 -0.18 -12.22 32.10
C ASN A 2 0.26 -12.73 30.71
N VAL A 3 -0.22 -13.87 30.27
CA VAL A 3 0.08 -14.48 28.95
C VAL A 3 -0.07 -13.45 27.82
N LEU A 4 -1.04 -12.54 27.92
CA LEU A 4 -1.28 -11.47 26.94
C LEU A 4 -0.14 -10.44 26.82
N LEU A 5 0.72 -10.31 27.84
CA LEU A 5 1.85 -9.37 27.82
C LEU A 5 3.17 -10.05 27.42
N GLU A 6 3.16 -11.36 27.23
CA GLU A 6 4.34 -12.13 26.89
C GLU A 6 5.01 -11.67 25.57
N PRO A 7 4.28 -11.37 24.48
CA PRO A 7 4.87 -10.88 23.23
C PRO A 7 5.68 -9.58 23.41
N PHE A 8 5.34 -8.73 24.39
CA PHE A 8 6.05 -7.49 24.65
C PHE A 8 7.41 -7.69 25.37
N SER A 9 7.71 -8.90 25.83
CA SER A 9 9.00 -9.22 26.44
C SER A 9 10.07 -9.58 25.38
N TYR A 10 9.68 -9.82 24.15
CA TYR A 10 10.59 -10.20 23.06
C TYR A 10 10.85 -9.01 22.13
N GLU A 11 12.12 -8.64 21.97
CA GLU A 11 12.53 -7.50 21.13
C GLU A 11 12.10 -7.67 19.67
N TYR A 12 12.25 -8.87 19.11
CA TYR A 12 11.82 -9.16 17.73
C TYR A 12 10.32 -8.97 17.53
N MET A 13 9.49 -9.30 18.53
CA MET A 13 8.03 -9.09 18.47
C MET A 13 7.67 -7.63 18.59
N LEU A 14 8.34 -6.87 19.46
CA LEU A 14 8.16 -5.41 19.54
C LEU A 14 8.49 -4.75 18.21
N ASN A 15 9.62 -5.10 17.62
CA ASN A 15 10.02 -4.59 16.30
C ASN A 15 8.97 -4.96 15.23
N ALA A 16 8.53 -6.21 15.18
CA ALA A 16 7.51 -6.65 14.25
C ALA A 16 6.18 -5.88 14.39
N MET A 17 5.70 -5.67 15.62
CA MET A 17 4.47 -4.92 15.89
C MET A 17 4.58 -3.46 15.47
N TRP A 18 5.66 -2.77 15.86
CA TRP A 18 5.84 -1.35 15.53
C TRP A 18 6.10 -1.11 14.04
N VAL A 19 6.92 -1.96 13.42
CA VAL A 19 7.18 -1.90 11.97
C VAL A 19 5.90 -2.15 11.19
N SER A 20 5.12 -3.17 11.56
CA SER A 20 3.82 -3.44 10.93
C SER A 20 2.86 -2.27 11.06
N ALA A 21 2.77 -1.66 12.25
CA ALA A 21 1.91 -0.50 12.49
C ALA A 21 2.32 0.71 11.65
N MET A 22 3.63 0.97 11.54
CA MET A 22 4.17 2.07 10.75
C MET A 22 3.92 1.86 9.27
N VAL A 23 4.21 0.66 8.74
CA VAL A 23 3.92 0.30 7.34
C VAL A 23 2.42 0.36 7.06
N GLY A 24 1.61 -0.19 7.97
CA GLY A 24 0.16 -0.15 7.87
C GLY A 24 -0.40 1.27 7.78
N GLY A 25 0.09 2.18 8.62
CA GLY A 25 -0.30 3.59 8.62
C GLY A 25 0.16 4.33 7.35
N LEU A 26 1.40 4.13 6.93
CA LEU A 26 1.96 4.75 5.73
C LEU A 26 1.24 4.28 4.46
N CYS A 27 1.08 2.97 4.29
CA CYS A 27 0.37 2.39 3.15
C CYS A 27 -1.11 2.82 3.12
N ALA A 28 -1.78 2.86 4.29
CA ALA A 28 -3.15 3.34 4.40
C ALA A 28 -3.29 4.82 4.03
N PHE A 29 -2.33 5.66 4.40
CA PHE A 29 -2.31 7.06 3.98
C PHE A 29 -2.25 7.18 2.45
N LEU A 30 -1.35 6.46 1.82
CA LEU A 30 -1.21 6.42 0.36
C LEU A 30 -2.46 5.83 -0.31
N SER A 31 -3.05 4.79 0.29
CA SER A 31 -4.27 4.13 -0.17
C SER A 31 -5.44 5.10 -0.38
N CYS A 32 -5.59 6.11 0.49
CA CYS A 32 -6.66 7.09 0.38
C CYS A 32 -6.64 7.85 -0.95
N TYR A 33 -5.45 8.24 -1.43
CA TYR A 33 -5.30 8.92 -2.71
C TYR A 33 -5.49 7.99 -3.90
N LEU A 34 -5.05 6.74 -3.78
CA LEU A 34 -5.26 5.74 -4.82
C LEU A 34 -6.76 5.45 -5.01
N MET A 35 -7.52 5.42 -3.91
CA MET A 35 -8.97 5.28 -3.96
C MET A 35 -9.65 6.47 -4.65
N LEU A 36 -9.20 7.71 -4.40
CA LEU A 36 -9.73 8.90 -5.08
C LEU A 36 -9.62 8.80 -6.61
N LYS A 37 -8.54 8.23 -7.09
CA LYS A 37 -8.24 8.15 -8.53
C LYS A 37 -8.68 6.83 -9.18
N GLY A 38 -9.08 5.84 -8.37
CA GLY A 38 -9.39 4.49 -8.86
C GLY A 38 -8.15 3.67 -9.24
N TRP A 39 -6.99 4.00 -8.67
CA TRP A 39 -5.70 3.37 -8.95
C TRP A 39 -5.34 2.25 -7.98
N SER A 40 -6.32 1.48 -7.55
CA SER A 40 -6.14 0.40 -6.57
C SER A 40 -5.10 -0.65 -6.96
N LEU A 41 -4.95 -0.93 -8.27
CA LEU A 41 -4.02 -1.95 -8.78
C LEU A 41 -2.56 -1.51 -8.83
N ILE A 42 -2.25 -0.24 -8.54
CA ILE A 42 -0.88 0.27 -8.69
C ILE A 42 0.07 -0.32 -7.64
N GLY A 43 -0.43 -0.60 -6.44
CA GLY A 43 0.36 -1.26 -5.39
C GLY A 43 0.80 -2.65 -5.80
N ASP A 44 -0.10 -3.42 -6.40
CA ASP A 44 0.18 -4.75 -6.95
C ASP A 44 1.20 -4.68 -8.09
N ALA A 45 0.97 -3.79 -9.05
CA ALA A 45 1.88 -3.59 -10.16
C ALA A 45 3.30 -3.19 -9.72
N LEU A 46 3.44 -2.27 -8.75
CA LEU A 46 4.73 -1.89 -8.20
C LEU A 46 5.42 -3.05 -7.48
N SER A 47 4.66 -3.82 -6.70
CA SER A 47 5.19 -4.97 -5.95
C SER A 47 5.82 -6.02 -6.86
N HIS A 48 5.25 -6.27 -8.01
CA HIS A 48 5.80 -7.21 -8.99
C HIS A 48 6.85 -6.59 -9.92
N SER A 49 6.82 -5.28 -10.11
CA SER A 49 7.79 -4.56 -10.95
C SER A 49 9.20 -4.46 -10.34
N ILE A 50 9.38 -4.82 -9.09
CA ILE A 50 10.72 -4.87 -8.46
C ILE A 50 11.52 -6.12 -8.86
N VAL A 51 10.85 -7.19 -9.34
CA VAL A 51 11.50 -8.48 -9.63
C VAL A 51 12.72 -8.37 -10.55
N PRO A 52 12.67 -7.65 -11.70
CA PRO A 52 13.84 -7.51 -12.57
C PRO A 52 14.99 -6.75 -11.89
N GLY A 53 14.66 -5.79 -11.02
CA GLY A 53 15.69 -5.05 -10.26
C GLY A 53 16.40 -5.93 -9.25
N VAL A 54 15.66 -6.75 -8.50
CA VAL A 54 16.22 -7.72 -7.55
C VAL A 54 17.07 -8.76 -8.29
N ALA A 55 16.57 -9.31 -9.41
CA ALA A 55 17.32 -10.26 -10.25
C ALA A 55 18.61 -9.62 -10.80
N GLY A 56 18.54 -8.39 -11.31
CA GLY A 56 19.69 -7.65 -11.80
C GLY A 56 20.72 -7.33 -10.71
N ALA A 57 20.29 -6.93 -9.53
CA ALA A 57 21.17 -6.70 -8.39
C ALA A 57 21.91 -7.95 -7.97
N TYR A 58 21.19 -9.10 -7.94
CA TYR A 58 21.83 -10.41 -7.68
C TYR A 58 22.93 -10.73 -8.71
N MET A 59 22.64 -10.55 -10.01
CA MET A 59 23.59 -10.82 -11.08
C MET A 59 24.83 -9.92 -11.01
N LEU A 60 24.68 -8.69 -10.50
CA LEU A 60 25.78 -7.72 -10.39
C LEU A 60 26.46 -7.72 -9.01
N GLY A 61 26.03 -8.56 -8.08
CA GLY A 61 26.54 -8.58 -6.70
C GLY A 61 26.22 -7.32 -5.90
N LEU A 62 25.15 -6.60 -6.26
CA LEU A 62 24.70 -5.38 -5.59
C LEU A 62 23.65 -5.70 -4.51
N PRO A 63 23.46 -4.82 -3.51
CA PRO A 63 22.37 -4.97 -2.55
C PRO A 63 21.00 -5.04 -3.23
N PHE A 64 20.17 -6.00 -2.84
CA PHE A 64 18.83 -6.21 -3.42
C PHE A 64 17.93 -4.98 -3.30
N SER A 65 18.09 -4.21 -2.22
CA SER A 65 17.38 -2.96 -1.97
C SER A 65 17.60 -1.94 -3.09
N LEU A 66 18.84 -1.75 -3.54
CA LEU A 66 19.16 -0.82 -4.63
C LEU A 66 18.50 -1.24 -5.95
N GLY A 67 18.54 -2.54 -6.29
CA GLY A 67 17.87 -3.06 -7.48
C GLY A 67 16.36 -2.87 -7.42
N ALA A 68 15.75 -3.19 -6.29
CA ALA A 68 14.32 -3.02 -6.06
C ALA A 68 13.89 -1.55 -6.17
N PHE A 69 14.62 -0.61 -5.55
CA PHE A 69 14.36 0.83 -5.65
C PHE A 69 14.48 1.35 -7.08
N PHE A 70 15.51 0.94 -7.79
CA PHE A 70 15.72 1.36 -9.17
C PHE A 70 14.60 0.84 -10.09
N SER A 71 14.27 -0.44 -10.01
CA SER A 71 13.20 -1.04 -10.83
C SER A 71 11.82 -0.51 -10.48
N GLY A 72 11.48 -0.40 -9.19
CA GLY A 72 10.22 0.19 -8.74
C GLY A 72 10.08 1.65 -9.14
N GLY A 73 11.15 2.44 -9.02
CA GLY A 73 11.20 3.83 -9.47
C GLY A 73 11.03 3.98 -10.99
N LEU A 74 11.68 3.10 -11.77
CA LEU A 74 11.53 3.02 -13.23
C LEU A 74 10.08 2.65 -13.61
N ALA A 75 9.48 1.69 -12.96
CA ALA A 75 8.10 1.29 -13.21
C ALA A 75 7.12 2.43 -12.91
N ALA A 76 7.23 3.07 -11.74
CA ALA A 76 6.40 4.22 -11.36
C ALA A 76 6.59 5.40 -12.31
N GLY A 77 7.84 5.70 -12.69
CA GLY A 77 8.16 6.75 -13.66
C GLY A 77 7.59 6.44 -15.05
N SER A 78 7.65 5.19 -15.49
CA SER A 78 7.08 4.74 -16.76
C SER A 78 5.55 4.85 -16.76
N MET A 79 4.89 4.48 -15.66
CA MET A 79 3.44 4.65 -15.51
C MET A 79 3.05 6.13 -15.59
N LEU A 80 3.76 7.00 -14.88
CA LEU A 80 3.51 8.44 -14.89
C LEU A 80 3.75 9.04 -16.29
N PHE A 81 4.85 8.67 -16.95
CA PHE A 81 5.19 9.14 -18.30
C PHE A 81 4.12 8.74 -19.32
N LEU A 82 3.70 7.47 -19.33
CA LEU A 82 2.64 6.98 -20.22
C LEU A 82 1.31 7.66 -19.92
N ASN A 83 0.95 7.85 -18.66
CA ASN A 83 -0.28 8.53 -18.28
C ASN A 83 -0.33 9.98 -18.79
N GLN A 84 0.82 10.69 -18.81
CA GLN A 84 0.89 12.06 -19.31
C GLN A 84 0.94 12.17 -20.84
N ARG A 85 1.45 11.15 -21.55
CA ARG A 85 1.71 11.18 -22.98
C ARG A 85 0.68 10.44 -23.83
N THR A 86 -0.12 9.56 -23.21
CA THR A 86 -1.10 8.74 -23.91
C THR A 86 -2.51 9.02 -23.40
N ARG A 87 -3.50 8.68 -24.21
CA ARG A 87 -4.93 8.68 -23.81
C ARG A 87 -5.40 7.32 -23.33
N LEU A 88 -4.46 6.41 -23.02
CA LEU A 88 -4.80 5.10 -22.50
C LEU A 88 -5.45 5.23 -21.13
N LYS A 89 -6.37 4.34 -20.85
CA LYS A 89 -6.97 4.24 -19.52
C LYS A 89 -5.93 3.77 -18.51
N GLU A 90 -5.99 4.31 -17.32
CA GLU A 90 -4.99 4.11 -16.25
C GLU A 90 -4.75 2.63 -15.93
N TYR A 91 -5.81 1.82 -15.88
CA TYR A 91 -5.68 0.37 -15.64
C TYR A 91 -4.91 -0.37 -16.77
N ALA A 92 -5.02 0.11 -18.02
CA ALA A 92 -4.27 -0.46 -19.13
C ALA A 92 -2.77 -0.16 -19.04
N ILE A 93 -2.43 1.06 -18.60
CA ILE A 93 -1.03 1.45 -18.34
C ILE A 93 -0.45 0.62 -17.21
N ILE A 94 -1.19 0.48 -16.10
CA ILE A 94 -0.77 -0.32 -14.95
C ILE A 94 -0.54 -1.77 -15.38
N GLY A 95 -1.49 -2.38 -16.10
CA GLY A 95 -1.38 -3.76 -16.59
C GLY A 95 -0.21 -3.97 -17.55
N LEU A 96 0.04 -3.00 -18.45
CA LEU A 96 1.16 -3.07 -19.39
C LEU A 96 2.50 -3.04 -18.67
N ILE A 97 2.70 -2.09 -17.74
CA ILE A 97 3.94 -1.96 -16.99
C ILE A 97 4.15 -3.17 -16.08
N PHE A 98 3.10 -3.60 -15.36
CA PHE A 98 3.13 -4.84 -14.57
C PHE A 98 3.62 -6.02 -15.40
N SER A 99 2.96 -6.31 -16.52
CA SER A 99 3.28 -7.47 -17.36
C SER A 99 4.68 -7.39 -17.94
N SER A 100 5.11 -6.19 -18.37
CA SER A 100 6.43 -5.99 -18.98
C SER A 100 7.55 -6.20 -17.96
N PHE A 101 7.45 -5.57 -16.79
CA PHE A 101 8.47 -5.69 -15.74
C PHE A 101 8.50 -7.08 -15.13
N PHE A 102 7.33 -7.64 -14.81
CA PHE A 102 7.25 -9.00 -14.26
C PHE A 102 7.78 -10.04 -15.24
N GLY A 103 7.38 -9.94 -16.52
CA GLY A 103 7.88 -10.83 -17.58
C GLY A 103 9.40 -10.71 -17.76
N LEU A 104 9.93 -9.48 -17.74
CA LEU A 104 11.39 -9.26 -17.78
C LEU A 104 12.09 -9.88 -16.56
N GLY A 105 11.52 -9.72 -15.38
CA GLY A 105 12.05 -10.32 -14.16
C GLY A 105 12.11 -11.84 -14.22
N LEU A 106 11.01 -12.48 -14.64
CA LEU A 106 10.96 -13.93 -14.84
C LEU A 106 11.98 -14.40 -15.89
N PHE A 107 12.11 -13.67 -16.99
CA PHE A 107 13.11 -13.97 -18.01
C PHE A 107 14.54 -13.92 -17.44
N MET A 108 14.89 -12.87 -16.68
CA MET A 108 16.21 -12.75 -16.05
C MET A 108 16.49 -13.88 -15.07
N VAL A 109 15.50 -14.25 -14.23
CA VAL A 109 15.62 -15.37 -13.28
C VAL A 109 15.77 -16.72 -14.01
N SER A 110 15.10 -16.89 -15.16
CA SER A 110 15.22 -18.11 -15.95
C SER A 110 16.60 -18.33 -16.60
N LEU A 111 17.27 -17.23 -16.95
CA LEU A 111 18.64 -17.27 -17.50
C LEU A 111 19.70 -17.63 -16.44
N ASN A 112 19.48 -17.19 -15.23
CA ASN A 112 20.35 -17.47 -14.10
C ASN A 112 19.49 -17.99 -12.93
N PRO A 113 19.31 -19.33 -12.81
CA PRO A 113 18.57 -19.89 -11.70
C PRO A 113 19.20 -19.46 -10.38
N THR A 114 18.58 -18.48 -9.74
CA THR A 114 19.06 -17.93 -8.48
C THR A 114 18.61 -18.81 -7.32
N SER A 115 19.44 -18.96 -6.30
CA SER A 115 19.06 -19.55 -5.03
C SER A 115 18.10 -18.66 -4.22
N VAL A 116 17.77 -17.47 -4.74
CA VAL A 116 16.83 -16.54 -4.11
C VAL A 116 15.43 -17.14 -4.21
N ASN A 117 14.89 -17.52 -3.08
CA ASN A 117 13.53 -18.04 -3.01
C ASN A 117 12.54 -16.89 -3.19
N ILE A 118 11.91 -16.81 -4.37
CA ILE A 118 10.89 -15.80 -4.67
C ILE A 118 9.75 -15.82 -3.65
N GLN A 119 9.44 -16.98 -3.08
CA GLN A 119 8.44 -17.10 -2.01
C GLN A 119 8.82 -16.27 -0.78
N THR A 120 10.10 -16.21 -0.42
CA THR A 120 10.55 -15.40 0.73
C THR A 120 10.34 -13.90 0.49
N ILE A 121 10.55 -13.44 -0.74
CA ILE A 121 10.30 -12.03 -1.11
C ILE A 121 8.80 -11.72 -1.11
N VAL A 122 7.97 -12.64 -1.58
CA VAL A 122 6.51 -12.47 -1.67
C VAL A 122 5.85 -12.54 -0.29
N LEU A 123 6.23 -13.52 0.52
CA LEU A 123 5.64 -13.71 1.85
C LEU A 123 6.24 -12.78 2.90
N GLY A 124 7.46 -12.32 2.70
CA GLY A 124 8.22 -11.55 3.67
C GLY A 124 8.62 -12.37 4.91
N ASN A 125 9.44 -11.79 5.76
CA ASN A 125 9.76 -12.34 7.07
C ASN A 125 9.77 -11.24 8.13
N ILE A 126 8.58 -10.84 8.53
CA ILE A 126 8.35 -9.71 9.45
C ILE A 126 8.94 -9.96 10.85
N LEU A 127 9.21 -11.21 11.19
CA LEU A 127 9.76 -11.58 12.51
C LEU A 127 11.31 -11.56 12.53
N ALA A 128 11.95 -11.55 11.36
CA ALA A 128 13.40 -11.53 11.23
C ALA A 128 13.88 -10.38 10.34
N ILE A 129 13.45 -9.14 10.68
CA ILE A 129 13.83 -7.93 9.96
C ILE A 129 15.21 -7.48 10.44
N ASP A 130 16.11 -7.19 9.49
CA ASP A 130 17.41 -6.60 9.80
C ASP A 130 17.23 -5.21 10.42
N PRO A 131 17.96 -4.85 11.50
CA PRO A 131 17.94 -3.50 12.08
C PRO A 131 18.22 -2.37 11.06
N ALA A 132 19.05 -2.64 10.05
CA ALA A 132 19.31 -1.68 8.99
C ALA A 132 18.07 -1.41 8.14
N ASP A 133 17.27 -2.44 7.83
CA ASP A 133 16.02 -2.29 7.08
C ASP A 133 14.95 -1.56 7.90
N ILE A 134 14.89 -1.80 9.21
CA ILE A 134 14.01 -1.04 10.12
C ILE A 134 14.36 0.44 10.12
N LEU A 135 15.64 0.77 10.22
CA LEU A 135 16.11 2.16 10.19
C LEU A 135 15.78 2.84 8.85
N GLN A 136 16.07 2.15 7.75
CA GLN A 136 15.77 2.64 6.40
C GLN A 136 14.28 2.90 6.23
N LEU A 137 13.43 1.96 6.58
CA LEU A 137 11.98 2.08 6.52
C LEU A 137 11.46 3.22 7.41
N THR A 138 12.01 3.37 8.62
CA THR A 138 11.63 4.42 9.55
C THR A 138 11.94 5.81 8.98
N ILE A 139 13.13 6.00 8.41
CA ILE A 139 13.52 7.27 7.77
C ILE A 139 12.59 7.57 6.59
N ILE A 140 12.39 6.60 5.69
CA ILE A 140 11.51 6.74 4.53
C ILE A 140 10.08 7.02 4.97
N GLY A 141 9.58 6.29 5.98
CA GLY A 141 8.22 6.43 6.50
C GLY A 141 7.98 7.82 7.09
N ILE A 142 8.87 8.30 7.96
CA ILE A 142 8.77 9.62 8.58
C ILE A 142 8.83 10.72 7.50
N LEU A 143 9.80 10.65 6.58
CA LEU A 143 9.93 11.63 5.51
C LEU A 143 8.68 11.65 4.63
N SER A 144 8.17 10.48 4.26
CA SER A 144 6.95 10.34 3.45
C SER A 144 5.72 10.92 4.15
N ILE A 145 5.53 10.61 5.43
CA ILE A 145 4.42 11.15 6.22
C ILE A 145 4.52 12.67 6.34
N ILE A 146 5.71 13.23 6.58
CA ILE A 146 5.92 14.67 6.65
C ILE A 146 5.52 15.33 5.33
N VAL A 147 6.03 14.84 4.20
CA VAL A 147 5.72 15.42 2.89
C VAL A 147 4.21 15.30 2.58
N LEU A 148 3.62 14.15 2.84
CA LEU A 148 2.20 13.91 2.63
C LEU A 148 1.34 14.79 3.54
N PHE A 149 1.74 14.99 4.80
CA PHE A 149 1.04 15.84 5.75
C PHE A 149 1.03 17.31 5.32
N PHE A 150 2.15 17.84 4.82
CA PHE A 150 2.20 19.22 4.33
C PHE A 150 1.49 19.40 2.98
N LYS A 151 1.49 18.38 2.14
CA LYS A 151 0.93 18.43 0.77
C LYS A 151 -0.45 17.78 0.62
N TRP A 152 -1.08 17.33 1.71
CA TRP A 152 -2.32 16.57 1.62
C TRP A 152 -3.46 17.28 0.89
N LYS A 153 -3.62 18.60 1.08
CA LYS A 153 -4.66 19.39 0.41
C LYS A 153 -4.37 19.54 -1.08
N ASP A 154 -3.13 19.88 -1.42
CA ASP A 154 -2.70 20.07 -2.81
C ASP A 154 -2.85 18.75 -3.60
N LEU A 155 -2.46 17.64 -2.97
CA LEU A 155 -2.62 16.31 -3.55
C LEU A 155 -4.11 15.94 -3.68
N MET A 156 -4.91 16.17 -2.65
CA MET A 156 -6.35 15.88 -2.69
C MET A 156 -7.02 16.59 -3.87
N VAL A 157 -6.82 17.89 -4.03
CA VAL A 157 -7.38 18.67 -5.14
C VAL A 157 -6.89 18.15 -6.49
N THR A 158 -5.59 17.84 -6.59
CA THR A 158 -4.97 17.34 -7.83
C THR A 158 -5.52 15.98 -8.25
N PHE A 159 -5.76 15.08 -7.28
CA PHE A 159 -6.28 13.75 -7.56
C PHE A 159 -7.80 13.76 -7.81
N PHE A 160 -8.52 14.70 -7.22
CA PHE A 160 -9.96 14.85 -7.42
C PHE A 160 -10.28 15.52 -8.77
N ASP A 161 -9.69 16.71 -9.05
CA ASP A 161 -9.89 17.46 -10.30
C ASP A 161 -8.60 18.18 -10.71
N GLU A 162 -7.94 17.64 -11.72
CA GLU A 162 -6.70 18.18 -12.26
C GLU A 162 -6.87 19.55 -12.93
N ASN A 163 -8.03 19.79 -13.56
CA ASN A 163 -8.31 21.07 -14.22
C ASN A 163 -8.52 22.17 -13.19
N HIS A 164 -9.25 21.86 -12.12
CA HIS A 164 -9.42 22.78 -11.01
C HIS A 164 -8.09 23.08 -10.32
N ALA A 165 -7.24 22.07 -10.10
CA ALA A 165 -5.90 22.25 -9.52
C ALA A 165 -5.05 23.22 -10.36
N ARG A 166 -5.09 23.12 -11.70
CA ARG A 166 -4.40 24.06 -12.61
C ARG A 166 -4.97 25.46 -12.52
N ALA A 167 -6.30 25.60 -12.44
CA ALA A 167 -6.97 26.88 -12.36
C ALA A 167 -6.60 27.70 -11.12
N ILE A 168 -6.34 27.03 -9.98
CA ILE A 168 -5.89 27.66 -8.73
C ILE A 168 -4.37 27.80 -8.62
N GLY A 169 -3.61 27.54 -9.70
CA GLY A 169 -2.16 27.75 -9.77
C GLY A 169 -1.30 26.58 -9.26
N LEU A 170 -1.89 25.42 -8.95
CA LEU A 170 -1.14 24.24 -8.64
C LEU A 170 -0.51 23.61 -9.90
N HIS A 171 0.55 22.85 -9.71
CA HIS A 171 1.23 22.12 -10.78
C HIS A 171 0.96 20.60 -10.65
N PRO A 172 -0.12 20.06 -11.26
CA PRO A 172 -0.51 18.66 -11.09
C PRO A 172 0.59 17.67 -11.45
N GLY A 173 1.38 17.96 -12.50
CA GLY A 173 2.47 17.08 -12.91
C GLY A 173 3.55 16.92 -11.82
N ARG A 174 3.93 18.02 -11.13
CA ARG A 174 4.91 17.95 -10.03
C ARG A 174 4.34 17.23 -8.82
N LEU A 175 3.07 17.48 -8.47
CA LEU A 175 2.41 16.84 -7.33
C LEU A 175 2.23 15.34 -7.57
N LYS A 176 1.85 14.93 -8.77
CA LYS A 176 1.81 13.52 -9.16
C LYS A 176 3.21 12.89 -9.08
N LEU A 177 4.24 13.55 -9.58
CA LEU A 177 5.62 13.05 -9.49
C LEU A 177 6.05 12.82 -8.04
N ILE A 178 5.80 13.80 -7.15
CA ILE A 178 6.08 13.66 -5.70
C ILE A 178 5.33 12.46 -5.13
N PHE A 179 4.04 12.35 -5.41
CA PHE A 179 3.22 11.24 -4.90
C PHE A 179 3.72 9.88 -5.38
N PHE A 180 3.99 9.73 -6.69
CA PHE A 180 4.48 8.46 -7.24
C PHE A 180 5.87 8.09 -6.74
N THR A 181 6.74 9.08 -6.53
CA THR A 181 8.05 8.84 -5.90
C THR A 181 7.88 8.34 -4.47
N LEU A 182 7.05 9.00 -3.67
CA LEU A 182 6.77 8.57 -2.30
C LEU A 182 6.10 7.19 -2.26
N LEU A 183 5.14 6.94 -3.14
CA LEU A 183 4.48 5.64 -3.27
C LEU A 183 5.49 4.54 -3.60
N SER A 184 6.33 4.74 -4.62
CA SER A 184 7.34 3.76 -5.03
C SER A 184 8.34 3.48 -3.92
N VAL A 185 8.93 4.52 -3.34
CA VAL A 185 9.95 4.39 -2.29
C VAL A 185 9.37 3.72 -1.04
N SER A 186 8.17 4.15 -0.61
CA SER A 186 7.50 3.58 0.55
C SER A 186 7.08 2.13 0.33
N THR A 187 6.53 1.81 -0.85
CA THR A 187 6.10 0.46 -1.20
C THR A 187 7.30 -0.48 -1.26
N VAL A 188 8.40 -0.07 -1.90
CA VAL A 188 9.61 -0.90 -2.01
C VAL A 188 10.25 -1.15 -0.63
N ALA A 189 10.35 -0.11 0.22
CA ALA A 189 10.86 -0.27 1.58
C ALA A 189 9.97 -1.19 2.42
N ALA A 190 8.66 -1.05 2.30
CA ALA A 190 7.71 -1.92 2.98
C ALA A 190 7.79 -3.38 2.49
N LEU A 191 7.95 -3.59 1.17
CA LEU A 191 8.10 -4.91 0.58
C LEU A 191 9.29 -5.70 1.14
N GLN A 192 10.42 -5.03 1.36
CA GLN A 192 11.63 -5.64 1.91
C GLN A 192 11.44 -6.11 3.35
N THR A 193 10.61 -5.39 4.12
CA THR A 193 10.39 -5.67 5.54
C THR A 193 9.24 -6.63 5.80
N VAL A 194 8.08 -6.39 5.18
CA VAL A 194 6.84 -7.12 5.50
C VAL A 194 6.34 -8.03 4.38
N GLY A 195 6.97 -7.98 3.21
CA GLY A 195 6.62 -8.80 2.04
C GLY A 195 5.53 -8.20 1.14
N ALA A 196 5.49 -8.67 -0.11
CA ALA A 196 4.60 -8.13 -1.14
C ALA A 196 3.12 -8.34 -0.82
N PHE A 197 2.76 -9.53 -0.37
CA PHE A 197 1.37 -9.91 -0.09
C PHE A 197 0.69 -8.95 0.91
N LEU A 198 1.40 -8.65 2.01
CA LEU A 198 0.87 -7.73 3.02
C LEU A 198 0.81 -6.29 2.50
N VAL A 199 1.84 -5.83 1.80
CA VAL A 199 1.88 -4.44 1.28
C VAL A 199 0.76 -4.19 0.28
N ILE A 200 0.48 -5.11 -0.64
CA ILE A 200 -0.63 -5.01 -1.60
C ILE A 200 -1.96 -4.81 -0.86
N CYS A 201 -2.22 -5.60 0.18
CA CYS A 201 -3.42 -5.47 0.99
C CYS A 201 -3.48 -4.12 1.72
N LEU A 202 -2.37 -3.69 2.35
CA LEU A 202 -2.30 -2.43 3.10
C LEU A 202 -2.47 -1.19 2.22
N VAL A 203 -2.06 -1.25 0.96
CA VAL A 203 -2.21 -0.15 0.00
C VAL A 203 -3.64 -0.04 -0.55
N VAL A 204 -4.46 -1.08 -0.42
CA VAL A 204 -5.84 -1.10 -0.97
C VAL A 204 -6.89 -1.07 0.13
N THR A 205 -6.85 -2.05 1.04
CA THR A 205 -7.97 -2.37 1.93
C THR A 205 -8.33 -1.26 2.94
N PRO A 206 -7.38 -0.60 3.63
CA PRO A 206 -7.73 0.45 4.59
C PRO A 206 -8.43 1.64 3.94
N GLY A 207 -7.94 2.08 2.77
CA GLY A 207 -8.55 3.16 2.01
C GLY A 207 -9.94 2.81 1.51
N ALA A 208 -10.12 1.60 0.97
CA ALA A 208 -11.43 1.10 0.52
C ALA A 208 -12.43 1.00 1.68
N THR A 209 -11.98 0.51 2.84
CA THR A 209 -12.82 0.44 4.05
C THR A 209 -13.23 1.83 4.53
N ALA A 210 -12.30 2.76 4.59
CA ALA A 210 -12.59 4.14 5.00
C ALA A 210 -13.52 4.86 4.02
N TRP A 211 -13.40 4.58 2.73
CA TRP A 211 -14.28 5.12 1.68
C TRP A 211 -15.74 4.71 1.89
N LEU A 212 -15.99 3.49 2.35
CA LEU A 212 -17.35 3.03 2.68
C LEU A 212 -17.95 3.75 3.89
N LEU A 213 -17.10 4.21 4.82
CA LEU A 213 -17.52 4.80 6.08
C LEU A 213 -17.78 6.30 6.03
N THR A 214 -17.12 7.05 5.09
CA THR A 214 -17.23 8.52 5.06
C THR A 214 -16.93 9.11 3.69
N ASP A 215 -17.66 10.20 3.34
CA ASP A 215 -17.43 10.99 2.13
C ASP A 215 -16.46 12.16 2.37
N ARG A 216 -16.05 12.42 3.62
CA ARG A 216 -15.14 13.54 3.94
C ARG A 216 -13.69 13.07 3.93
N PHE A 217 -12.90 13.52 2.96
CA PHE A 217 -11.51 13.10 2.77
C PHE A 217 -10.63 13.20 4.04
N PRO A 218 -10.65 14.27 4.86
CA PRO A 218 -9.85 14.30 6.08
C PRO A 218 -10.23 13.21 7.10
N ARG A 219 -11.53 12.89 7.22
CA ARG A 219 -12.00 11.79 8.07
C ARG A 219 -11.62 10.44 7.48
N LEU A 220 -11.75 10.29 6.16
CA LEU A 220 -11.33 9.09 5.43
C LEU A 220 -9.87 8.78 5.69
N LEU A 221 -9.01 9.80 5.61
CA LEU A 221 -7.58 9.66 5.88
C LEU A 221 -7.30 9.18 7.31
N MET A 222 -7.93 9.82 8.32
CA MET A 222 -7.76 9.41 9.72
C MET A 222 -8.23 7.99 9.97
N ILE A 223 -9.42 7.62 9.45
CA ILE A 223 -9.99 6.28 9.60
C ILE A 223 -9.09 5.24 8.93
N ALA A 224 -8.64 5.49 7.70
CA ALA A 224 -7.77 4.56 6.97
C ALA A 224 -6.45 4.33 7.70
N VAL A 225 -5.77 5.41 8.12
CA VAL A 225 -4.51 5.31 8.86
C VAL A 225 -4.69 4.56 10.18
N THR A 226 -5.77 4.85 10.92
CA THR A 226 -6.08 4.14 12.16
C THR A 226 -6.33 2.65 11.90
N ILE A 227 -7.16 2.30 10.91
CA ILE A 227 -7.40 0.91 10.53
C ILE A 227 -6.08 0.23 10.15
N GLY A 228 -5.30 0.82 9.23
CA GLY A 228 -4.04 0.25 8.76
C GLY A 228 -3.05 0.01 9.89
N SER A 229 -2.84 1.00 10.77
CA SER A 229 -1.89 0.89 11.89
C SER A 229 -2.36 -0.09 12.96
N VAL A 230 -3.61 0.03 13.41
CA VAL A 230 -4.14 -0.80 14.51
C VAL A 230 -4.27 -2.27 14.10
N THR A 231 -4.80 -2.54 12.90
CA THR A 231 -4.93 -3.93 12.43
C THR A 231 -3.57 -4.59 12.20
N SER A 232 -2.58 -3.84 11.73
CA SER A 232 -1.23 -4.36 11.54
C SER A 232 -0.54 -4.64 12.87
N PHE A 233 -0.68 -3.73 13.85
CA PHE A 233 -0.16 -3.93 15.19
C PHE A 233 -0.80 -5.15 15.88
N LEU A 234 -2.14 -5.17 15.93
CA LEU A 234 -2.88 -6.27 16.55
C LEU A 234 -2.69 -7.59 15.82
N GLY A 235 -2.62 -7.57 14.49
CA GLY A 235 -2.38 -8.78 13.70
C GLY A 235 -0.99 -9.38 13.97
N ALA A 236 0.05 -8.55 14.13
CA ALA A 236 1.36 -9.00 14.55
C ALA A 236 1.35 -9.55 15.98
N TRP A 237 0.61 -8.92 16.90
CA TRP A 237 0.43 -9.41 18.26
C TRP A 237 -0.31 -10.76 18.30
N VAL A 238 -1.40 -10.91 17.54
CA VAL A 238 -2.19 -12.16 17.45
C VAL A 238 -1.38 -13.29 16.82
N SER A 239 -0.49 -12.97 15.87
CA SER A 239 0.34 -13.99 15.20
C SER A 239 1.24 -14.77 16.14
N TYR A 240 1.64 -14.16 17.27
CA TYR A 240 2.40 -14.84 18.31
C TYR A 240 1.62 -16.00 18.93
N PHE A 241 0.32 -15.80 19.19
CA PHE A 241 -0.53 -16.82 19.84
C PHE A 241 -1.00 -17.90 18.87
N LEU A 242 -1.18 -17.57 17.61
CA LEU A 242 -1.66 -18.51 16.59
C LEU A 242 -0.54 -19.27 15.89
N ASP A 243 0.73 -18.91 16.17
CA ASP A 243 1.92 -19.45 15.49
C ASP A 243 1.76 -19.44 13.95
N GLY A 244 1.15 -18.37 13.44
CA GLY A 244 0.75 -18.22 12.05
C GLY A 244 1.50 -17.12 11.31
N ALA A 245 1.41 -17.15 9.98
CA ALA A 245 2.00 -16.10 9.14
C ALA A 245 1.39 -14.73 9.45
N THR A 246 2.18 -13.82 10.02
CA THR A 246 1.75 -12.49 10.48
C THR A 246 1.04 -11.71 9.37
N GLY A 247 1.60 -11.71 8.14
CA GLY A 247 0.99 -11.03 7.00
C GLY A 247 -0.39 -11.59 6.67
N GLY A 248 -0.58 -12.92 6.70
CA GLY A 248 -1.86 -13.55 6.46
C GLY A 248 -2.92 -13.16 7.49
N ILE A 249 -2.55 -13.12 8.77
CA ILE A 249 -3.47 -12.73 9.86
C ILE A 249 -3.93 -11.27 9.71
N ILE A 250 -3.01 -10.35 9.39
CA ILE A 250 -3.33 -8.95 9.15
C ILE A 250 -4.29 -8.80 7.95
N VAL A 251 -4.01 -9.49 6.84
CA VAL A 251 -4.86 -9.46 5.64
C VAL A 251 -6.26 -9.97 5.94
N VAL A 252 -6.38 -11.09 6.66
CA VAL A 252 -7.69 -11.64 7.06
C VAL A 252 -8.44 -10.65 7.96
N ALA A 253 -7.77 -10.07 8.96
CA ALA A 253 -8.38 -9.09 9.85
C ALA A 253 -8.90 -7.85 9.09
N GLN A 254 -8.11 -7.32 8.16
CA GLN A 254 -8.52 -6.19 7.32
C GLN A 254 -9.67 -6.55 6.37
N THR A 255 -9.64 -7.74 5.79
CA THR A 255 -10.73 -8.22 4.92
C THR A 255 -12.04 -8.36 5.70
N LEU A 256 -11.99 -8.89 6.92
CA LEU A 256 -13.17 -8.97 7.80
C LEU A 256 -13.72 -7.59 8.14
N LEU A 257 -12.85 -6.63 8.48
CA LEU A 257 -13.26 -5.24 8.72
C LEU A 257 -13.87 -4.59 7.48
N PHE A 258 -13.32 -4.84 6.30
CA PHE A 258 -13.88 -4.36 5.04
C PHE A 258 -15.27 -4.96 4.80
N LEU A 259 -15.46 -6.26 5.00
CA LEU A 259 -16.76 -6.92 4.84
C LEU A 259 -17.79 -6.39 5.87
N LEU A 260 -17.38 -6.16 7.09
CA LEU A 260 -18.26 -5.53 8.10
C LEU A 260 -18.64 -4.10 7.68
N ALA A 261 -17.69 -3.31 7.23
CA ALA A 261 -17.96 -1.97 6.70
C ALA A 261 -18.89 -2.04 5.48
N PHE A 262 -18.67 -2.96 4.56
CA PHE A 262 -19.50 -3.15 3.37
C PHE A 262 -20.96 -3.43 3.71
N VAL A 263 -21.22 -4.20 4.76
CA VAL A 263 -22.58 -4.51 5.20
C VAL A 263 -23.19 -3.36 6.01
N PHE A 264 -22.45 -2.82 6.98
CA PHE A 264 -22.99 -1.94 8.03
C PHE A 264 -22.66 -0.44 7.85
N ALA A 265 -21.81 -0.05 6.89
CA ALA A 265 -21.41 1.34 6.75
C ALA A 265 -22.63 2.27 6.54
N PRO A 266 -22.66 3.43 7.22
CA PRO A 266 -23.80 4.35 7.17
C PRO A 266 -23.91 5.11 5.84
N THR A 267 -22.78 5.29 5.13
CA THR A 267 -22.73 6.06 3.86
C THR A 267 -22.97 5.17 2.65
N HIS A 268 -22.17 4.13 2.47
CA HIS A 268 -22.19 3.29 1.28
C HIS A 268 -22.41 1.80 1.56
N GLY A 269 -22.81 1.44 2.79
CA GLY A 269 -23.09 0.06 3.16
C GLY A 269 -24.37 -0.49 2.52
N LEU A 270 -24.43 -1.82 2.38
CA LEU A 270 -25.58 -2.53 1.81
C LEU A 270 -26.88 -2.20 2.53
N LEU A 271 -26.87 -2.18 3.86
CA LEU A 271 -28.07 -1.89 4.67
C LEU A 271 -28.52 -0.44 4.51
N ALA A 272 -27.59 0.50 4.43
CA ALA A 272 -27.90 1.91 4.21
C ALA A 272 -28.54 2.12 2.84
N ASN A 273 -27.99 1.50 1.80
CA ASN A 273 -28.51 1.59 0.44
C ASN A 273 -29.90 0.95 0.32
N ARG A 274 -30.15 -0.19 0.95
CA ARG A 274 -31.47 -0.81 1.00
C ARG A 274 -32.50 0.09 1.67
N ARG A 275 -32.18 0.71 2.82
CA ARG A 275 -33.08 1.65 3.52
C ARG A 275 -33.41 2.88 2.68
N ARG A 276 -32.42 3.43 1.96
CA ARG A 276 -32.65 4.58 1.05
C ARG A 276 -33.53 4.21 -0.13
N ALA A 277 -33.34 3.03 -0.72
CA ALA A 277 -34.16 2.52 -1.80
C ALA A 277 -35.63 2.29 -1.36
N HIS A 278 -35.84 1.74 -0.17
CA HIS A 278 -37.19 1.53 0.38
C HIS A 278 -37.92 2.85 0.62
N LYS A 279 -37.22 3.84 1.22
CA LYS A 279 -37.78 5.16 1.48
C LYS A 279 -38.13 5.92 0.19
N ALA A 280 -37.30 5.79 -0.85
CA ALA A 280 -37.57 6.40 -2.16
C ALA A 280 -38.76 5.76 -2.91
N LEU A 281 -39.13 4.52 -2.59
CA LEU A 281 -40.35 3.85 -3.09
C LEU A 281 -41.60 4.31 -2.32
N GLU A 282 -41.49 4.49 -1.01
CA GLU A 282 -42.60 5.01 -0.17
C GLU A 282 -42.95 6.47 -0.52
N ASP A 283 -41.95 7.31 -0.83
CA ASP A 283 -42.16 8.71 -1.23
C ASP A 283 -42.79 8.87 -2.65
N ARG A 284 -42.90 7.77 -3.40
CA ARG A 284 -43.51 7.73 -4.75
C ARG A 284 -44.91 7.10 -4.79
N SER A 285 -45.34 6.46 -3.69
CA SER A 285 -46.68 5.89 -3.52
C SER A 285 -47.63 6.86 -2.83
#